data_589b582ee77010f6b8a9f46be74d1131
#
_entry.id   589b582ee77010f6b8a9f46be74d1131
#
_cell.length_a   1.000
_cell.length_b   1.000
_cell.length_c   1.000
_cell.angle_alpha   90.00
_cell.angle_beta   90.00
_cell.angle_gamma   90.00
#
_symmetry.space_group_name_H-M   'P 1'
#
loop_
_entity.id
_entity.type
_entity.pdbx_description
1 polymer ?
#
loop_
_entity_poly.entity_id
_entity_poly.type
_entity_poly.pdbx_seq_one_letter_code
_entity_poly.pdbx_strand_id
1 'polypeptide(L)'
;MSRSVEVALMVMVLSVWCALDAAAQVGTSQGVIDANSAPETDLSALPGMTPAMVKALVAKRPFMSAVELNSFLVGQGLTAEQAAAFYGKAFVHINLNTATSEEIILVPNAGRRMAREFAEYRPWKTYAQFDKEIGKYVGPEATAKLAQYTFIPMDANSASDEALMSIPGANAALVARIKGGRPYKSAADLEAGVAKGATPAEGRRVARYFAF
;
A
#
# COMPACT_ATOMS: atom_id res chain seq x y z
N MET A 1 -7.59 -71.25 21.63
CA MET A 1 -8.42 -70.03 21.59
C MET A 1 -7.49 -68.87 21.60
N SER A 2 -7.21 -68.34 20.41
CA SER A 2 -6.32 -67.20 20.21
C SER A 2 -7.14 -65.95 19.94
N ARG A 3 -7.01 -64.90 20.77
CA ARG A 3 -7.62 -63.59 20.55
C ARG A 3 -6.59 -62.69 19.90
N SER A 4 -6.78 -62.43 18.62
CA SER A 4 -6.04 -61.42 17.88
C SER A 4 -6.50 -60.03 18.33
N VAL A 5 -5.56 -59.23 18.85
CA VAL A 5 -5.77 -57.84 19.16
C VAL A 5 -5.33 -57.04 17.93
N GLU A 6 -6.32 -56.49 17.20
CA GLU A 6 -6.06 -55.53 16.13
C GLU A 6 -5.75 -54.16 16.75
N VAL A 7 -4.54 -53.71 16.58
CA VAL A 7 -4.12 -52.34 16.92
C VAL A 7 -4.40 -51.45 15.70
N ALA A 8 -5.47 -50.68 15.79
CA ALA A 8 -5.77 -49.66 14.80
C ALA A 8 -4.81 -48.47 14.98
N LEU A 9 -3.87 -48.32 14.06
CA LEU A 9 -2.94 -47.21 14.01
C LEU A 9 -3.68 -45.98 13.42
N MET A 10 -4.18 -45.10 14.28
CA MET A 10 -4.80 -43.82 13.89
C MET A 10 -3.70 -42.87 13.50
N VAL A 11 -3.42 -42.75 12.20
CA VAL A 11 -2.50 -41.72 11.66
C VAL A 11 -3.21 -40.36 11.72
N MET A 12 -2.86 -39.57 12.75
CA MET A 12 -3.30 -38.19 12.87
C MET A 12 -2.44 -37.32 11.91
N VAL A 13 -2.97 -37.05 10.74
CA VAL A 13 -2.36 -36.08 9.81
C VAL A 13 -2.55 -34.68 10.43
N LEU A 14 -1.52 -34.21 11.13
CA LEU A 14 -1.43 -32.79 11.47
C LEU A 14 -1.21 -32.01 10.18
N SER A 15 -2.26 -31.46 9.62
CA SER A 15 -2.15 -30.40 8.64
C SER A 15 -1.59 -29.16 9.34
N VAL A 16 -0.27 -28.99 9.26
CA VAL A 16 0.39 -27.72 9.58
C VAL A 16 -0.09 -26.72 8.54
N TRP A 17 -1.16 -26.02 8.85
CA TRP A 17 -1.45 -24.76 8.17
C TRP A 17 -0.31 -23.81 8.54
N CYS A 18 0.66 -23.64 7.62
CA CYS A 18 1.48 -22.45 7.63
C CYS A 18 0.54 -21.26 7.50
N ALA A 19 0.22 -20.65 8.63
CA ALA A 19 -0.22 -19.27 8.60
C ALA A 19 0.91 -18.50 7.93
N LEU A 20 0.73 -18.12 6.67
CA LEU A 20 1.54 -17.09 6.05
C LEU A 20 1.30 -15.87 6.94
N ASP A 21 2.29 -15.53 7.75
CA ASP A 21 2.29 -14.28 8.49
C ASP A 21 1.96 -13.19 7.47
N ALA A 22 0.78 -12.61 7.62
CA ALA A 22 0.32 -11.52 6.78
C ALA A 22 1.08 -10.27 7.21
N ALA A 23 2.34 -10.19 6.77
CA ALA A 23 3.16 -9.02 6.93
C ALA A 23 2.43 -7.79 6.37
N ALA A 24 2.77 -6.62 6.91
CA ALA A 24 2.26 -5.34 6.41
C ALA A 24 2.31 -5.29 4.87
N GLN A 25 1.21 -4.91 4.24
CA GLN A 25 1.08 -4.89 2.79
C GLN A 25 1.35 -3.50 2.20
N VAL A 26 1.59 -2.50 3.05
CA VAL A 26 2.11 -1.18 2.67
C VAL A 26 3.53 -1.06 3.21
N GLY A 27 4.44 -0.57 2.38
CA GLY A 27 5.85 -0.45 2.75
C GLY A 27 6.05 0.44 3.97
N THR A 28 6.89 0.00 4.89
CA THR A 28 7.18 0.71 6.14
C THR A 28 7.81 2.07 5.84
N SER A 29 7.17 3.15 6.28
CA SER A 29 7.67 4.51 6.09
C SER A 29 9.02 4.70 6.81
N GLN A 30 9.93 5.36 6.13
CA GLN A 30 11.21 5.85 6.65
C GLN A 30 11.24 7.38 6.66
N GLY A 31 10.12 8.00 7.00
CA GLY A 31 9.97 9.46 7.05
C GLY A 31 9.23 10.07 5.85
N VAL A 32 8.70 9.24 4.95
CA VAL A 32 7.77 9.69 3.91
C VAL A 32 6.34 9.54 4.41
N ILE A 33 5.56 10.61 4.36
CA ILE A 33 4.15 10.62 4.74
C ILE A 33 3.27 10.37 3.51
N ASP A 34 2.07 9.81 3.73
CA ASP A 34 1.12 9.62 2.63
C ASP A 34 0.37 10.93 2.32
N ALA A 35 0.47 11.39 1.09
CA ALA A 35 -0.12 12.66 0.66
C ALA A 35 -1.66 12.67 0.75
N ASN A 36 -2.33 11.51 0.77
CA ASN A 36 -3.77 11.40 0.88
C ASN A 36 -4.29 11.46 2.32
N SER A 37 -3.45 11.11 3.33
CA SER A 37 -3.90 10.98 4.72
C SER A 37 -3.18 11.93 5.70
N ALA A 38 -2.05 12.53 5.29
CA ALA A 38 -1.26 13.42 6.15
C ALA A 38 -2.06 14.64 6.61
N PRO A 39 -1.89 15.09 7.88
CA PRO A 39 -2.47 16.34 8.38
C PRO A 39 -1.98 17.56 7.60
N GLU A 40 -2.79 18.63 7.58
CA GLU A 40 -2.41 19.90 6.93
C GLU A 40 -1.14 20.50 7.55
N THR A 41 -0.92 20.32 8.85
CA THR A 41 0.29 20.76 9.55
C THR A 41 1.55 20.16 8.96
N ASP A 42 1.52 18.86 8.69
CA ASP A 42 2.67 18.14 8.15
C ASP A 42 2.91 18.51 6.69
N LEU A 43 1.83 18.67 5.91
CA LEU A 43 1.91 19.15 4.52
C LEU A 43 2.46 20.57 4.44
N SER A 44 2.12 21.44 5.39
CA SER A 44 2.59 22.83 5.44
C SER A 44 4.09 22.94 5.72
N ALA A 45 4.69 21.91 6.33
CA ALA A 45 6.12 21.85 6.60
C ALA A 45 6.94 21.36 5.38
N LEU A 46 6.29 20.94 4.30
CA LEU A 46 6.97 20.38 3.13
C LEU A 46 7.59 21.49 2.25
N PRO A 47 8.71 21.18 1.59
CA PRO A 47 9.38 22.14 0.70
C PRO A 47 8.45 22.65 -0.41
N GLY A 48 8.44 23.96 -0.62
CA GLY A 48 7.68 24.60 -1.70
C GLY A 48 6.17 24.70 -1.48
N MET A 49 5.63 24.20 -0.36
CA MET A 49 4.20 24.27 -0.07
C MET A 49 3.80 25.60 0.54
N THR A 50 2.84 26.26 -0.09
CA THR A 50 2.17 27.43 0.47
C THR A 50 0.87 27.02 1.16
N PRO A 51 0.31 27.83 2.08
CA PRO A 51 -0.99 27.54 2.70
C PRO A 51 -2.13 27.31 1.68
N ALA A 52 -2.11 28.05 0.58
CA ALA A 52 -3.10 27.90 -0.49
C ALA A 52 -2.96 26.54 -1.19
N MET A 53 -1.72 26.09 -1.48
CA MET A 53 -1.45 24.80 -2.09
C MET A 53 -1.83 23.64 -1.18
N VAL A 54 -1.53 23.73 0.12
CA VAL A 54 -1.93 22.73 1.12
C VAL A 54 -3.44 22.57 1.14
N LYS A 55 -4.17 23.70 1.22
CA LYS A 55 -5.65 23.70 1.20
C LYS A 55 -6.19 23.07 -0.09
N ALA A 56 -5.62 23.43 -1.24
CA ALA A 56 -6.00 22.88 -2.54
C ALA A 56 -5.71 21.37 -2.62
N LEU A 57 -4.56 20.91 -2.10
CA LEU A 57 -4.20 19.50 -2.05
C LEU A 57 -5.20 18.71 -1.22
N VAL A 58 -5.51 19.17 -0.02
CA VAL A 58 -6.47 18.51 0.87
C VAL A 58 -7.87 18.47 0.26
N ALA A 59 -8.31 19.54 -0.38
CA ALA A 59 -9.61 19.58 -1.06
C ALA A 59 -9.69 18.63 -2.28
N LYS A 60 -8.55 18.37 -2.94
CA LYS A 60 -8.48 17.49 -4.12
C LYS A 60 -8.47 16.01 -3.76
N ARG A 61 -8.08 15.62 -2.53
CA ARG A 61 -7.98 14.21 -2.09
C ARG A 61 -9.26 13.39 -2.38
N PRO A 62 -9.10 12.10 -2.70
CA PRO A 62 -7.86 11.34 -2.82
C PRO A 62 -7.23 11.45 -4.21
N PHE A 63 -5.91 11.48 -4.26
CA PHE A 63 -5.16 11.19 -5.48
C PHE A 63 -5.12 9.67 -5.69
N MET A 64 -5.55 9.22 -6.84
CA MET A 64 -5.64 7.78 -7.14
C MET A 64 -4.32 7.21 -7.69
N SER A 65 -3.41 8.07 -8.15
CA SER A 65 -2.09 7.68 -8.65
C SER A 65 -1.01 8.71 -8.31
N ALA A 66 0.26 8.30 -8.37
CA ALA A 66 1.37 9.22 -8.22
C ALA A 66 1.45 10.23 -9.38
N VAL A 67 1.02 9.83 -10.58
CA VAL A 67 0.94 10.72 -11.75
C VAL A 67 -0.12 11.81 -11.53
N GLU A 68 -1.27 11.48 -10.93
CA GLU A 68 -2.30 12.48 -10.59
C GLU A 68 -1.78 13.50 -9.58
N LEU A 69 -1.05 13.05 -8.54
CA LEU A 69 -0.40 13.93 -7.58
C LEU A 69 0.63 14.83 -8.28
N ASN A 70 1.48 14.26 -9.15
CA ASN A 70 2.48 15.01 -9.91
C ASN A 70 1.82 16.10 -10.76
N SER A 71 0.79 15.75 -11.51
CA SER A 71 0.05 16.69 -12.37
C SER A 71 -0.55 17.82 -11.55
N PHE A 72 -1.08 17.51 -10.36
CA PHE A 72 -1.60 18.51 -9.45
C PHE A 72 -0.49 19.46 -8.96
N LEU A 73 0.63 18.94 -8.46
CA LEU A 73 1.72 19.76 -7.91
C LEU A 73 2.31 20.70 -8.98
N VAL A 74 2.57 20.19 -10.18
CA VAL A 74 3.05 20.98 -11.32
C VAL A 74 1.98 22.04 -11.73
N GLY A 75 0.72 21.65 -11.73
CA GLY A 75 -0.40 22.58 -12.00
C GLY A 75 -0.54 23.67 -10.95
N GLN A 76 -0.05 23.45 -9.71
CA GLN A 76 0.04 24.48 -8.67
C GLN A 76 1.31 25.35 -8.78
N GLY A 77 2.17 25.08 -9.77
CA GLY A 77 3.35 25.87 -10.07
C GLY A 77 4.66 25.36 -9.48
N LEU A 78 4.71 24.15 -8.93
CA LEU A 78 5.98 23.53 -8.52
C LEU A 78 6.83 23.20 -9.76
N THR A 79 8.12 23.51 -9.69
CA THR A 79 9.08 23.00 -10.68
C THR A 79 9.28 21.49 -10.49
N ALA A 80 9.90 20.83 -11.48
CA ALA A 80 10.23 19.41 -11.39
C ALA A 80 11.11 19.09 -10.18
N GLU A 81 12.08 19.98 -9.86
CA GLU A 81 12.97 19.82 -8.70
C GLU A 81 12.22 19.99 -7.38
N GLN A 82 11.29 20.94 -7.31
CA GLN A 82 10.45 21.13 -6.12
C GLN A 82 9.51 19.94 -5.91
N ALA A 83 8.91 19.41 -6.98
CA ALA A 83 8.09 18.21 -6.92
C ALA A 83 8.92 17.00 -6.47
N ALA A 84 10.15 16.83 -6.98
CA ALA A 84 11.05 15.76 -6.52
C ALA A 84 11.43 15.90 -5.04
N ALA A 85 11.67 17.12 -4.56
CA ALA A 85 11.93 17.39 -3.15
C ALA A 85 10.69 17.07 -2.29
N PHE A 86 9.47 17.36 -2.78
CA PHE A 86 8.22 16.97 -2.14
C PHE A 86 8.12 15.44 -2.03
N TYR A 87 8.42 14.68 -3.11
CA TYR A 87 8.34 13.21 -3.10
C TYR A 87 9.30 12.56 -2.11
N GLY A 88 10.41 13.20 -1.80
CA GLY A 88 11.32 12.76 -0.73
C GLY A 88 10.72 12.83 0.67
N LYS A 89 9.54 13.47 0.84
CA LYS A 89 8.88 13.69 2.13
C LYS A 89 7.41 13.27 2.15
N ALA A 90 6.70 13.38 1.04
CA ALA A 90 5.31 12.96 0.93
C ALA A 90 5.03 12.34 -0.43
N PHE A 91 4.25 11.28 -0.47
CA PHE A 91 3.95 10.56 -1.71
C PHE A 91 2.57 9.90 -1.66
N VAL A 92 2.08 9.45 -2.80
CA VAL A 92 0.94 8.54 -2.92
C VAL A 92 1.47 7.17 -3.27
N HIS A 93 1.37 6.21 -2.35
CA HIS A 93 1.91 4.86 -2.56
C HIS A 93 1.43 4.26 -3.89
N ILE A 94 2.35 3.62 -4.63
CA ILE A 94 2.04 2.95 -5.89
C ILE A 94 1.80 1.46 -5.68
N ASN A 95 0.87 0.90 -6.44
CA ASN A 95 0.57 -0.53 -6.44
C ASN A 95 1.68 -1.28 -7.20
N LEU A 96 2.46 -2.11 -6.54
CA LEU A 96 3.55 -2.85 -7.16
C LEU A 96 3.09 -3.71 -8.35
N ASN A 97 1.84 -4.18 -8.34
CA ASN A 97 1.34 -5.08 -9.38
C ASN A 97 0.79 -4.35 -10.62
N THR A 98 0.43 -3.07 -10.49
CA THR A 98 -0.22 -2.34 -11.59
C THR A 98 0.42 -1.00 -11.92
N ALA A 99 1.34 -0.49 -11.07
CA ALA A 99 1.99 0.80 -11.29
C ALA A 99 2.62 0.90 -12.67
N THR A 100 2.38 2.01 -13.34
CA THR A 100 2.99 2.30 -14.64
C THR A 100 4.47 2.67 -14.49
N SER A 101 5.22 2.59 -15.59
CA SER A 101 6.60 3.06 -15.58
C SER A 101 6.70 4.55 -15.19
N GLU A 102 5.71 5.34 -15.55
CA GLU A 102 5.63 6.77 -15.22
C GLU A 102 5.49 6.96 -13.70
N GLU A 103 4.61 6.19 -13.04
CA GLU A 103 4.45 6.24 -11.58
C GLU A 103 5.74 5.80 -10.86
N ILE A 104 6.38 4.72 -11.33
CA ILE A 104 7.60 4.19 -10.71
C ILE A 104 8.75 5.19 -10.83
N ILE A 105 8.88 5.89 -11.96
CA ILE A 105 9.94 6.90 -12.17
C ILE A 105 9.77 8.11 -11.23
N LEU A 106 8.56 8.40 -10.77
CA LEU A 106 8.33 9.45 -9.76
C LEU A 106 8.84 9.06 -8.36
N VAL A 107 9.03 7.76 -8.10
CA VAL A 107 9.61 7.30 -6.84
C VAL A 107 11.08 7.73 -6.78
N PRO A 108 11.50 8.45 -5.72
CA PRO A 108 12.89 8.87 -5.56
C PRO A 108 13.88 7.70 -5.68
N ASN A 109 14.90 7.88 -6.53
CA ASN A 109 15.94 6.90 -6.83
C ASN A 109 15.50 5.63 -7.58
N ALA A 110 14.24 5.49 -7.99
CA ALA A 110 13.81 4.31 -8.75
C ALA A 110 14.40 4.31 -10.17
N GLY A 111 14.21 5.38 -10.93
CA GLY A 111 14.68 5.48 -12.30
C GLY A 111 14.13 4.43 -13.27
N ARG A 112 14.54 4.50 -14.53
CA ARG A 112 14.03 3.60 -15.60
C ARG A 112 14.39 2.12 -15.39
N ARG A 113 15.54 1.85 -14.73
CA ARG A 113 15.93 0.47 -14.43
C ARG A 113 14.94 -0.16 -13.48
N MET A 114 14.65 0.49 -12.35
CA MET A 114 13.70 -0.03 -11.37
C MET A 114 12.28 -0.16 -11.94
N ALA A 115 11.90 0.73 -12.87
CA ALA A 115 10.61 0.59 -13.54
C ALA A 115 10.49 -0.74 -14.32
N ARG A 116 11.58 -1.19 -14.95
CA ARG A 116 11.62 -2.52 -15.61
C ARG A 116 11.61 -3.66 -14.60
N GLU A 117 12.47 -3.61 -13.59
CA GLU A 117 12.59 -4.67 -12.57
C GLU A 117 11.27 -4.84 -11.80
N PHE A 118 10.60 -3.73 -11.42
CA PHE A 118 9.30 -3.81 -10.77
C PHE A 118 8.24 -4.50 -11.64
N ALA A 119 8.27 -4.29 -12.94
CA ALA A 119 7.34 -4.93 -13.87
C ALA A 119 7.68 -6.40 -14.13
N GLU A 120 8.97 -6.75 -14.21
CA GLU A 120 9.45 -8.08 -14.55
C GLU A 120 9.09 -9.13 -13.51
N TYR A 121 9.17 -8.76 -12.21
CA TYR A 121 8.91 -9.70 -11.12
C TYR A 121 7.43 -9.79 -10.68
N ARG A 122 6.50 -9.17 -11.41
CA ARG A 122 5.06 -9.31 -11.15
C ARG A 122 4.57 -10.73 -11.38
N PRO A 123 3.62 -11.21 -10.56
CA PRO A 123 2.93 -10.53 -9.48
C PRO A 123 3.73 -10.52 -8.16
N TRP A 124 3.79 -9.35 -7.53
CA TRP A 124 4.33 -9.19 -6.19
C TRP A 124 3.32 -9.70 -5.17
N LYS A 125 3.76 -10.59 -4.28
CA LYS A 125 2.92 -11.20 -3.25
C LYS A 125 3.32 -10.82 -1.83
N THR A 126 4.61 -10.56 -1.60
CA THR A 126 5.16 -10.22 -0.28
C THR A 126 6.33 -9.24 -0.41
N TYR A 127 6.58 -8.47 0.66
CA TYR A 127 7.79 -7.65 0.73
C TYR A 127 9.07 -8.49 0.83
N ALA A 128 9.01 -9.71 1.40
CA ALA A 128 10.16 -10.62 1.37
C ALA A 128 10.57 -10.99 -0.08
N GLN A 129 9.59 -11.14 -0.99
CA GLN A 129 9.88 -11.29 -2.42
C GLN A 129 10.51 -10.01 -2.98
N PHE A 130 9.96 -8.84 -2.65
CA PHE A 130 10.49 -7.55 -3.10
C PHE A 130 11.93 -7.35 -2.64
N ASP A 131 12.20 -7.59 -1.36
CA ASP A 131 13.55 -7.47 -0.78
C ASP A 131 14.54 -8.41 -1.45
N LYS A 132 14.14 -9.65 -1.72
CA LYS A 132 14.97 -10.63 -2.41
C LYS A 132 15.28 -10.20 -3.85
N GLU A 133 14.25 -9.84 -4.63
CA GLU A 133 14.41 -9.59 -6.06
C GLU A 133 15.03 -8.23 -6.35
N ILE A 134 14.57 -7.17 -5.70
CA ILE A 134 15.09 -5.80 -5.88
C ILE A 134 16.42 -5.62 -5.15
N GLY A 135 16.58 -6.26 -3.99
CA GLY A 135 17.83 -6.19 -3.22
C GLY A 135 19.08 -6.66 -3.98
N LYS A 136 18.91 -7.53 -4.97
CA LYS A 136 19.99 -7.97 -5.87
C LYS A 136 20.63 -6.80 -6.64
N TYR A 137 19.86 -5.76 -6.91
CA TYR A 137 20.27 -4.63 -7.76
C TYR A 137 20.78 -3.42 -6.99
N VAL A 138 20.21 -3.18 -5.80
CA VAL A 138 20.42 -1.94 -5.06
C VAL A 138 20.85 -2.13 -3.60
N GLY A 139 20.81 -3.36 -3.11
CA GLY A 139 21.11 -3.70 -1.72
C GLY A 139 19.95 -3.41 -0.76
N PRO A 140 20.03 -3.90 0.50
CA PRO A 140 18.90 -3.90 1.42
C PRO A 140 18.43 -2.50 1.83
N GLU A 141 19.34 -1.58 2.09
CA GLU A 141 19.01 -0.22 2.51
C GLU A 141 18.24 0.55 1.43
N ALA A 142 18.73 0.50 0.17
CA ALA A 142 18.05 1.17 -0.93
C ALA A 142 16.72 0.48 -1.28
N THR A 143 16.61 -0.84 -1.13
CA THR A 143 15.36 -1.58 -1.30
C THR A 143 14.30 -1.14 -0.29
N ALA A 144 14.67 -1.01 0.98
CA ALA A 144 13.76 -0.51 2.01
C ALA A 144 13.32 0.94 1.74
N LYS A 145 14.23 1.80 1.22
CA LYS A 145 13.88 3.15 0.78
C LYS A 145 12.91 3.18 -0.42
N LEU A 146 12.97 2.19 -1.31
CA LEU A 146 12.00 2.06 -2.39
C LEU A 146 10.67 1.50 -1.91
N ALA A 147 10.69 0.50 -1.02
CA ALA A 147 9.50 -0.15 -0.49
C ALA A 147 8.52 0.84 0.16
N GLN A 148 9.01 1.86 0.88
CA GLN A 148 8.17 2.84 1.56
C GLN A 148 7.24 3.64 0.64
N TYR A 149 7.45 3.60 -0.68
CA TYR A 149 6.61 4.28 -1.68
C TYR A 149 5.56 3.37 -2.31
N THR A 150 5.50 2.11 -1.88
CA THR A 150 4.76 1.06 -2.57
C THR A 150 3.75 0.38 -1.66
N PHE A 151 2.82 -0.34 -2.28
CA PHE A 151 2.01 -1.33 -1.59
C PHE A 151 1.79 -2.56 -2.47
N ILE A 152 1.52 -3.70 -1.82
CA ILE A 152 1.05 -4.93 -2.43
C ILE A 152 -0.44 -5.05 -2.12
N PRO A 153 -1.33 -5.21 -3.11
CA PRO A 153 -2.76 -5.28 -2.87
C PRO A 153 -3.13 -6.42 -1.93
N MET A 154 -4.03 -6.13 -1.01
CA MET A 154 -4.57 -7.10 -0.05
C MET A 154 -5.84 -7.74 -0.60
N ASP A 155 -6.14 -8.98 -0.20
CA ASP A 155 -7.49 -9.53 -0.35
C ASP A 155 -8.42 -8.92 0.71
N ALA A 156 -9.49 -8.26 0.27
CA ALA A 156 -10.40 -7.54 1.15
C ALA A 156 -11.12 -8.45 2.16
N ASN A 157 -11.29 -9.73 1.82
CA ASN A 157 -12.06 -10.68 2.62
C ASN A 157 -11.21 -11.44 3.65
N SER A 158 -9.89 -11.51 3.45
CA SER A 158 -8.99 -12.30 4.30
C SER A 158 -7.88 -11.49 4.98
N ALA A 159 -7.64 -10.23 4.59
CA ALA A 159 -6.58 -9.40 5.16
C ALA A 159 -6.64 -9.36 6.70
N SER A 160 -5.48 -9.54 7.35
CA SER A 160 -5.33 -9.47 8.80
C SER A 160 -5.48 -8.05 9.33
N ASP A 161 -5.67 -7.92 10.64
CA ASP A 161 -5.73 -6.61 11.30
C ASP A 161 -4.42 -5.84 11.11
N GLU A 162 -3.29 -6.51 11.17
CA GLU A 162 -1.97 -5.92 10.94
C GLU A 162 -1.83 -5.39 9.51
N ALA A 163 -2.22 -6.18 8.50
CA ALA A 163 -2.21 -5.75 7.11
C ALA A 163 -3.14 -4.54 6.90
N LEU A 164 -4.34 -4.55 7.46
CA LEU A 164 -5.28 -3.43 7.39
C LEU A 164 -4.76 -2.18 8.10
N MET A 165 -4.08 -2.33 9.24
CA MET A 165 -3.44 -1.23 9.96
C MET A 165 -2.24 -0.63 9.23
N SER A 166 -1.64 -1.35 8.27
CA SER A 166 -0.58 -0.79 7.43
C SER A 166 -1.07 0.27 6.43
N ILE A 167 -2.37 0.33 6.15
CA ILE A 167 -2.95 1.36 5.26
C ILE A 167 -2.71 2.75 5.88
N PRO A 168 -2.12 3.71 5.16
CA PRO A 168 -1.91 5.05 5.67
C PRO A 168 -3.19 5.71 6.20
N GLY A 169 -3.13 6.23 7.42
CA GLY A 169 -4.30 6.80 8.09
C GLY A 169 -5.29 5.78 8.66
N ALA A 170 -4.95 4.48 8.64
CA ALA A 170 -5.78 3.45 9.27
C ALA A 170 -5.83 3.63 10.79
N ASN A 171 -6.95 3.20 11.35
CA ASN A 171 -7.19 3.11 12.79
C ASN A 171 -8.12 1.94 13.09
N ALA A 172 -8.30 1.63 14.36
CA ALA A 172 -9.14 0.50 14.79
C ALA A 172 -10.59 0.59 14.26
N ALA A 173 -11.15 1.80 14.13
CA ALA A 173 -12.50 1.99 13.61
C ALA A 173 -12.59 1.66 12.11
N LEU A 174 -11.59 2.02 11.31
CA LEU A 174 -11.51 1.64 9.90
C LEU A 174 -11.37 0.12 9.74
N VAL A 175 -10.45 -0.49 10.50
CA VAL A 175 -10.25 -1.96 10.50
C VAL A 175 -11.54 -2.69 10.84
N ALA A 176 -12.21 -2.30 11.91
CA ALA A 176 -13.49 -2.89 12.32
C ALA A 176 -14.57 -2.75 11.23
N ARG A 177 -14.62 -1.60 10.55
CA ARG A 177 -15.56 -1.33 9.47
C ARG A 177 -15.31 -2.22 8.26
N ILE A 178 -14.04 -2.35 7.84
CA ILE A 178 -13.68 -3.24 6.73
C ILE A 178 -14.05 -4.68 7.05
N LYS A 179 -13.70 -5.17 8.23
CA LYS A 179 -14.01 -6.56 8.65
C LYS A 179 -15.51 -6.80 8.79
N GLY A 180 -16.23 -5.84 9.34
CA GLY A 180 -17.69 -5.94 9.53
C GLY A 180 -18.51 -5.90 8.23
N GLY A 181 -17.92 -5.41 7.13
CA GLY A 181 -18.57 -5.37 5.83
C GLY A 181 -18.33 -6.61 4.94
N ARG A 182 -17.47 -7.54 5.39
CA ARG A 182 -17.16 -8.77 4.64
C ARG A 182 -18.39 -9.68 4.50
N PRO A 183 -18.54 -10.41 3.37
CA PRO A 183 -17.65 -10.47 2.20
C PRO A 183 -17.91 -9.36 1.18
N TYR A 184 -16.84 -8.82 0.59
CA TYR A 184 -16.89 -7.87 -0.51
C TYR A 184 -16.75 -8.61 -1.85
N LYS A 185 -17.55 -8.23 -2.84
CA LYS A 185 -17.52 -8.81 -4.19
C LYS A 185 -16.72 -7.97 -5.19
N SER A 186 -16.48 -6.70 -4.86
CA SER A 186 -15.82 -5.76 -5.74
C SER A 186 -15.23 -4.58 -4.96
N ALA A 187 -14.35 -3.82 -5.62
CA ALA A 187 -13.84 -2.55 -5.09
C ALA A 187 -14.98 -1.58 -4.76
N ALA A 188 -16.02 -1.52 -5.58
CA ALA A 188 -17.18 -0.65 -5.34
C ALA A 188 -17.96 -1.04 -4.08
N ASP A 189 -18.09 -2.34 -3.78
CA ASP A 189 -18.73 -2.80 -2.54
C ASP A 189 -17.93 -2.36 -1.30
N LEU A 190 -16.61 -2.50 -1.35
CA LEU A 190 -15.73 -2.07 -0.25
C LEU A 190 -15.75 -0.55 -0.11
N GLU A 191 -15.66 0.18 -1.21
CA GLU A 191 -15.74 1.65 -1.23
C GLU A 191 -17.03 2.12 -0.55
N ALA A 192 -18.18 1.57 -0.95
CA ALA A 192 -19.47 1.87 -0.36
C ALA A 192 -19.55 1.47 1.13
N GLY A 193 -18.97 0.34 1.49
CA GLY A 193 -18.91 -0.15 2.87
C GLY A 193 -18.12 0.79 3.78
N VAL A 194 -16.97 1.24 3.34
CA VAL A 194 -16.12 2.20 4.07
C VAL A 194 -16.79 3.58 4.14
N ALA A 195 -17.41 4.02 3.04
CA ALA A 195 -18.06 5.33 2.97
C ALA A 195 -19.24 5.50 3.94
N LYS A 196 -19.94 4.42 4.31
CA LYS A 196 -21.07 4.45 5.26
C LYS A 196 -20.73 5.05 6.64
N GLY A 197 -19.48 4.98 7.07
CA GLY A 197 -19.03 5.55 8.35
C GLY A 197 -17.92 6.59 8.21
N ALA A 198 -17.71 7.10 6.99
CA ALA A 198 -16.72 8.10 6.66
C ALA A 198 -17.23 8.98 5.51
N THR A 199 -16.42 9.18 4.47
CA THR A 199 -16.81 9.92 3.26
C THR A 199 -16.63 9.05 2.01
N PRO A 200 -17.28 9.35 0.88
CA PRO A 200 -16.99 8.68 -0.39
C PRO A 200 -15.53 8.81 -0.82
N ALA A 201 -14.87 9.93 -0.51
CA ALA A 201 -13.45 10.15 -0.75
C ALA A 201 -12.58 9.14 0.02
N GLU A 202 -12.91 8.91 1.30
CA GLU A 202 -12.22 7.91 2.13
C GLU A 202 -12.47 6.49 1.62
N GLY A 203 -13.68 6.17 1.18
CA GLY A 203 -14.00 4.90 0.54
C GLY A 203 -13.07 4.61 -0.64
N ARG A 204 -12.96 5.57 -1.58
CA ARG A 204 -12.05 5.46 -2.74
C ARG A 204 -10.60 5.34 -2.32
N ARG A 205 -10.15 6.17 -1.37
CA ARG A 205 -8.78 6.14 -0.86
C ARG A 205 -8.39 4.75 -0.33
N VAL A 206 -9.27 4.15 0.45
CA VAL A 206 -9.04 2.85 1.08
C VAL A 206 -9.14 1.71 0.06
N ALA A 207 -10.15 1.74 -0.83
CA ALA A 207 -10.39 0.65 -1.77
C ALA A 207 -9.21 0.37 -2.71
N ARG A 208 -8.37 1.38 -3.01
CA ARG A 208 -7.18 1.21 -3.86
C ARG A 208 -6.13 0.22 -3.33
N TYR A 209 -6.14 -0.08 -2.02
CA TYR A 209 -5.20 -1.00 -1.40
C TYR A 209 -5.60 -2.47 -1.51
N PHE A 210 -6.71 -2.77 -2.20
CA PHE A 210 -7.26 -4.12 -2.29
C PHE A 210 -7.30 -4.66 -3.71
N ALA A 211 -7.23 -6.01 -3.81
CA ALA A 211 -7.55 -6.80 -4.99
C ALA A 211 -8.85 -7.58 -4.76
N PHE A 212 -9.55 -7.94 -5.84
CA PHE A 212 -10.83 -8.64 -5.86
C PHE A 212 -10.80 -9.75 -6.91
#